data_448e715b71dee2a26fac3b6bc798d9ef
#
_entry.id   448e715b71dee2a26fac3b6bc798d9ef
#
_cell.length_a   1.000
_cell.length_b   1.000
_cell.length_c   1.000
_cell.angle_alpha   90.00
_cell.angle_beta   90.00
_cell.angle_gamma   90.00
#
_symmetry.space_group_name_H-M   'P 1'
#
loop_
_entity.id
_entity.type
_entity.pdbx_description
1 polymer ?
#
loop_
_entity_poly.entity_id
_entity_poly.type
_entity_poly.pdbx_seq_one_letter_code
_entity_poly.pdbx_strand_id
1 'polypeptide(L)'
;MQLSGSLGDRIASLRAKNRISQKELADYLYVNQGTVSRWEKGIRFPDKESMLRMAGLFKVDPDILLSAPLDGAPAVMVLDDEPEILESSTELIRQALPDAEVFSFSGSEKALLLLRKRRVQVAFVDIRMADENGLSVAEKLLQVQPQMNIIFLTNHPEHMKSAFRMHVSGYILKPADLSDFEDEISHLRYPL
;
A
#
# COMPACT_ATOMS: atom_id res chain seq x y z
N MET A 1 16.83 5.66 -2.09
CA MET A 1 17.31 5.55 -0.69
C MET A 1 16.10 5.22 0.15
N GLN A 2 15.97 3.95 0.50
CA GLN A 2 14.88 3.46 1.33
C GLN A 2 15.04 4.02 2.75
N LEU A 3 14.09 4.83 3.19
CA LEU A 3 13.91 5.16 4.60
C LEU A 3 13.01 4.06 5.18
N SER A 4 13.62 2.98 5.66
CA SER A 4 12.93 1.93 6.41
C SER A 4 12.56 2.44 7.82
N GLY A 5 11.47 1.96 8.37
CA GLY A 5 11.03 2.28 9.71
C GLY A 5 9.71 3.06 9.79
N SER A 6 9.23 3.28 11.00
CA SER A 6 7.99 4.01 11.31
C SER A 6 8.03 5.46 10.79
N LEU A 7 6.87 6.14 10.68
CA LEU A 7 6.84 7.57 10.34
C LEU A 7 7.73 8.38 11.29
N GLY A 8 7.73 8.02 12.58
CA GLY A 8 8.59 8.64 13.56
C GLY A 8 10.07 8.46 13.25
N ASP A 9 10.50 7.25 12.88
CA ASP A 9 11.87 6.95 12.49
C ASP A 9 12.28 7.73 11.22
N ARG A 10 11.38 7.85 10.25
CA ARG A 10 11.63 8.62 9.02
C ARG A 10 11.76 10.11 9.30
N ILE A 11 10.90 10.68 10.15
CA ILE A 11 11.00 12.08 10.59
C ILE A 11 12.35 12.30 11.28
N ALA A 12 12.71 11.43 12.23
CA ALA A 12 13.97 11.52 12.96
C ALA A 12 15.19 11.40 12.02
N SER A 13 15.16 10.45 11.08
CA SER A 13 16.23 10.23 10.10
C SER A 13 16.39 11.42 9.14
N LEU A 14 15.28 11.95 8.60
CA LEU A 14 15.31 13.11 7.71
C LEU A 14 15.79 14.36 8.44
N ARG A 15 15.32 14.57 9.68
CA ARG A 15 15.78 15.67 10.53
C ARG A 15 17.29 15.58 10.80
N ALA A 16 17.75 14.41 11.23
CA ALA A 16 19.18 14.19 11.51
C ALA A 16 20.05 14.38 10.26
N LYS A 17 19.61 13.87 9.10
CA LYS A 17 20.31 14.04 7.82
C LYS A 17 20.44 15.51 7.42
N ASN A 18 19.43 16.31 7.70
CA ASN A 18 19.45 17.75 7.44
C ASN A 18 20.11 18.55 8.57
N ARG A 19 20.65 17.88 9.62
CA ARG A 19 21.32 18.49 10.78
C ARG A 19 20.41 19.47 11.55
N ILE A 20 19.12 19.18 11.59
CA ILE A 20 18.09 19.99 12.27
C ILE A 20 17.78 19.35 13.62
N SER A 21 17.79 20.11 14.72
CA SER A 21 17.35 19.64 16.05
C SER A 21 15.83 19.52 16.12
N GLN A 22 15.31 18.75 17.09
CA GLN A 22 13.85 18.68 17.33
C GLN A 22 13.27 20.07 17.63
N LYS A 23 14.03 20.96 18.28
CA LYS A 23 13.60 22.32 18.59
C LYS A 23 13.47 23.16 17.32
N GLU A 24 14.49 23.14 16.45
CA GLU A 24 14.47 23.88 15.17
C GLU A 24 13.34 23.39 14.25
N LEU A 25 13.10 22.07 14.21
CA LEU A 25 11.96 21.52 13.47
C LEU A 25 10.62 22.00 14.06
N ALA A 26 10.52 22.02 15.39
CA ALA A 26 9.33 22.51 16.09
C ALA A 26 9.06 24.00 15.82
N ASP A 27 10.10 24.82 15.88
CA ASP A 27 10.03 26.26 15.58
C ASP A 27 9.58 26.51 14.13
N TYR A 28 10.13 25.74 13.17
CA TYR A 28 9.74 25.82 11.76
C TYR A 28 8.27 25.45 11.51
N LEU A 29 7.76 24.44 12.24
CA LEU A 29 6.40 23.95 12.10
C LEU A 29 5.37 24.70 13.00
N TYR A 30 5.82 25.67 13.80
CA TYR A 30 5.00 26.38 14.79
C TYR A 30 4.35 25.47 15.82
N VAL A 31 5.06 24.45 16.26
CA VAL A 31 4.64 23.52 17.33
C VAL A 31 5.68 23.53 18.47
N ASN A 32 5.36 22.91 19.60
CA ASN A 32 6.36 22.77 20.67
C ASN A 32 7.26 21.56 20.43
N GLN A 33 8.49 21.59 20.96
CA GLN A 33 9.47 20.51 20.82
C GLN A 33 8.94 19.14 21.30
N GLY A 34 8.13 19.12 22.37
CA GLY A 34 7.50 17.90 22.86
C GLY A 34 6.53 17.27 21.85
N THR A 35 5.97 18.05 20.93
CA THR A 35 5.12 17.54 19.85
C THR A 35 5.96 16.77 18.85
N VAL A 36 7.08 17.34 18.39
CA VAL A 36 8.04 16.66 17.50
C VAL A 36 8.57 15.38 18.14
N SER A 37 8.96 15.43 19.41
CA SER A 37 9.43 14.25 20.15
C SER A 37 8.36 13.12 20.20
N ARG A 38 7.08 13.48 20.35
CA ARG A 38 5.99 12.48 20.33
C ARG A 38 5.75 11.91 18.93
N TRP A 39 5.94 12.70 17.87
CA TRP A 39 5.88 12.22 16.51
C TRP A 39 7.00 11.22 16.21
N GLU A 40 8.25 11.54 16.58
CA GLU A 40 9.40 10.67 16.40
C GLU A 40 9.29 9.35 17.21
N LYS A 41 8.59 9.37 18.35
CA LYS A 41 8.31 8.19 19.17
C LYS A 41 7.05 7.42 18.77
N GLY A 42 6.32 7.86 17.72
CA GLY A 42 5.08 7.22 17.28
C GLY A 42 3.89 7.39 18.25
N ILE A 43 4.02 8.23 19.30
CA ILE A 43 2.96 8.47 20.32
C ILE A 43 1.82 9.33 19.72
N ARG A 44 2.14 10.18 18.76
CA ARG A 44 1.20 11.04 18.06
C ARG A 44 1.66 11.18 16.60
N PHE A 45 0.69 11.40 15.69
CA PHE A 45 0.99 11.63 14.29
C PHE A 45 0.87 13.12 13.94
N PRO A 46 1.76 13.65 13.06
CA PRO A 46 1.59 14.98 12.51
C PRO A 46 0.36 15.04 11.60
N ASP A 47 -0.25 16.21 11.50
CA ASP A 47 -1.30 16.45 10.52
C ASP A 47 -0.71 16.58 9.10
N LYS A 48 -1.60 16.55 8.09
CA LYS A 48 -1.21 16.61 6.69
C LYS A 48 -0.41 17.86 6.35
N GLU A 49 -0.76 19.01 6.94
CA GLU A 49 -0.06 20.27 6.69
C GLU A 49 1.35 20.23 7.24
N SER A 50 1.54 19.74 8.46
CA SER A 50 2.87 19.53 9.06
C SER A 50 3.73 18.58 8.23
N MET A 51 3.15 17.50 7.69
CA MET A 51 3.87 16.55 6.84
C MET A 51 4.31 17.20 5.51
N LEU A 52 3.44 17.96 4.86
CA LEU A 52 3.80 18.69 3.63
C LEU A 52 4.89 19.74 3.87
N ARG A 53 4.83 20.47 4.97
CA ARG A 53 5.87 21.43 5.36
C ARG A 53 7.20 20.74 5.65
N MET A 54 7.19 19.60 6.34
CA MET A 54 8.40 18.79 6.58
C MET A 54 9.01 18.28 5.27
N ALA A 55 8.16 17.79 4.34
CA ALA A 55 8.63 17.34 3.03
C ALA A 55 9.35 18.45 2.27
N GLY A 56 8.78 19.66 2.27
CA GLY A 56 9.41 20.85 1.68
C GLY A 56 10.74 21.22 2.35
N LEU A 57 10.78 21.22 3.69
CA LEU A 57 11.99 21.50 4.46
C LEU A 57 13.10 20.50 4.18
N PHE A 58 12.77 19.21 4.15
CA PHE A 58 13.72 18.12 3.92
C PHE A 58 14.04 17.90 2.43
N LYS A 59 13.36 18.60 1.53
CA LYS A 59 13.48 18.46 0.06
C LYS A 59 13.27 17.02 -0.40
N VAL A 60 12.25 16.39 0.12
CA VAL A 60 11.82 15.03 -0.25
C VAL A 60 10.42 15.06 -0.82
N ASP A 61 10.06 14.01 -1.56
CA ASP A 61 8.69 13.83 -2.03
C ASP A 61 7.74 13.74 -0.80
N PRO A 62 6.64 14.50 -0.76
CA PRO A 62 5.64 14.39 0.30
C PRO A 62 5.19 12.96 0.59
N ASP A 63 5.14 12.11 -0.42
CA ASP A 63 4.76 10.70 -0.27
C ASP A 63 5.69 9.92 0.65
N ILE A 64 6.95 10.33 0.80
CA ILE A 64 7.88 9.74 1.76
C ILE A 64 7.39 9.92 3.22
N LEU A 65 6.66 10.99 3.50
CA LEU A 65 6.10 11.27 4.82
C LEU A 65 4.60 10.96 4.91
N LEU A 66 3.87 11.10 3.80
CA LEU A 66 2.42 10.85 3.74
C LEU A 66 2.11 9.35 3.59
N SER A 67 3.01 8.59 2.98
CA SER A 67 2.89 7.13 2.98
C SER A 67 2.96 6.66 4.43
N ALA A 68 1.86 6.08 4.93
CA ALA A 68 1.88 5.50 6.26
C ALA A 68 3.06 4.51 6.36
N PRO A 69 3.84 4.53 7.44
CA PRO A 69 4.80 3.45 7.65
C PRO A 69 4.01 2.16 7.77
N LEU A 70 4.54 1.14 7.18
CA LEU A 70 4.14 -0.22 7.46
C LEU A 70 4.72 -0.58 8.84
N ASP A 71 4.07 -0.15 9.91
CA ASP A 71 4.29 -0.76 11.22
C ASP A 71 3.60 -2.12 11.17
N GLY A 72 4.31 -3.12 10.66
CA GLY A 72 3.83 -4.48 10.48
C GLY A 72 4.24 -5.09 9.14
N ALA A 73 3.97 -6.36 8.99
CA ALA A 73 4.10 -7.09 7.73
C ALA A 73 3.29 -6.40 6.62
N PRO A 74 3.78 -6.38 5.36
CA PRO A 74 3.00 -5.90 4.23
C PRO A 74 1.63 -6.58 4.21
N ALA A 75 0.57 -5.84 3.97
CA ALA A 75 -0.77 -6.40 3.84
C ALA A 75 -1.12 -6.56 2.36
N VAL A 76 -1.50 -7.75 2.00
CA VAL A 76 -1.91 -8.13 0.65
C VAL A 76 -3.34 -8.66 0.71
N MET A 77 -4.17 -8.37 -0.28
CA MET A 77 -5.49 -8.98 -0.39
C MET A 77 -5.68 -9.71 -1.71
N VAL A 78 -6.52 -10.72 -1.66
CA VAL A 78 -6.97 -11.48 -2.83
C VAL A 78 -8.49 -11.44 -2.87
N LEU A 79 -9.05 -11.13 -4.03
CA LEU A 79 -10.50 -11.14 -4.28
C LEU A 79 -10.81 -12.06 -5.45
N ASP A 80 -11.54 -13.12 -5.14
CA ASP A 80 -12.00 -14.12 -6.11
C ASP A 80 -13.21 -14.84 -5.54
N ASP A 81 -14.26 -15.03 -6.30
CA ASP A 81 -15.47 -15.72 -5.84
C ASP A 81 -15.39 -17.24 -5.94
N GLU A 82 -14.40 -17.77 -6.65
CA GLU A 82 -14.11 -19.20 -6.73
C GLU A 82 -13.24 -19.66 -5.54
N PRO A 83 -13.78 -20.47 -4.58
CA PRO A 83 -13.05 -20.81 -3.36
C PRO A 83 -11.70 -21.52 -3.60
N GLU A 84 -11.66 -22.43 -4.60
CA GLU A 84 -10.44 -23.18 -4.93
C GLU A 84 -9.35 -22.27 -5.49
N ILE A 85 -9.71 -21.31 -6.33
CA ILE A 85 -8.79 -20.31 -6.88
C ILE A 85 -8.34 -19.35 -5.78
N LEU A 86 -9.25 -18.91 -4.94
CA LEU A 86 -8.95 -18.04 -3.81
C LEU A 86 -7.95 -18.68 -2.84
N GLU A 87 -8.12 -19.96 -2.52
CA GLU A 87 -7.22 -20.72 -1.66
C GLU A 87 -5.84 -20.90 -2.31
N SER A 88 -5.79 -21.39 -3.56
CA SER A 88 -4.53 -21.62 -4.28
C SER A 88 -3.73 -20.35 -4.50
N SER A 89 -4.39 -19.26 -4.92
CA SER A 89 -3.74 -17.95 -5.09
C SER A 89 -3.23 -17.39 -3.77
N THR A 90 -3.99 -17.54 -2.68
CA THR A 90 -3.56 -17.12 -1.34
C THR A 90 -2.28 -17.85 -0.91
N GLU A 91 -2.18 -19.15 -1.19
CA GLU A 91 -0.99 -19.94 -0.85
C GLU A 91 0.23 -19.54 -1.70
N LEU A 92 0.06 -19.32 -3.00
CA LEU A 92 1.13 -18.84 -3.88
C LEU A 92 1.65 -17.46 -3.46
N ILE A 93 0.75 -16.56 -3.06
CA ILE A 93 1.14 -15.23 -2.57
C ILE A 93 1.90 -15.34 -1.24
N ARG A 94 1.52 -16.24 -0.33
CA ARG A 94 2.28 -16.49 0.91
C ARG A 94 3.67 -17.02 0.65
N GLN A 95 3.85 -17.81 -0.40
CA GLN A 95 5.18 -18.30 -0.82
C GLN A 95 6.00 -17.18 -1.45
N ALA A 96 5.40 -16.34 -2.30
CA ALA A 96 6.08 -15.20 -2.94
C ALA A 96 6.42 -14.08 -1.94
N LEU A 97 5.61 -13.90 -0.88
CA LEU A 97 5.75 -12.86 0.15
C LEU A 97 5.61 -13.47 1.56
N PRO A 98 6.61 -14.20 2.06
CA PRO A 98 6.52 -14.91 3.35
C PRO A 98 6.27 -14.00 4.55
N ASP A 99 6.73 -12.76 4.46
CA ASP A 99 6.57 -11.76 5.53
C ASP A 99 5.26 -10.96 5.42
N ALA A 100 4.42 -11.22 4.40
CA ALA A 100 3.18 -10.49 4.20
C ALA A 100 2.01 -11.13 4.96
N GLU A 101 1.10 -10.28 5.43
CA GLU A 101 -0.20 -10.72 5.93
C GLU A 101 -1.21 -10.74 4.78
N VAL A 102 -1.69 -11.94 4.42
CA VAL A 102 -2.55 -12.15 3.26
C VAL A 102 -4.00 -12.32 3.71
N PHE A 103 -4.88 -11.50 3.16
CA PHE A 103 -6.32 -11.49 3.38
C PHE A 103 -7.06 -11.94 2.13
N SER A 104 -7.97 -12.88 2.25
CA SER A 104 -8.76 -13.41 1.14
C SER A 104 -10.24 -13.06 1.29
N PHE A 105 -10.88 -12.68 0.19
CA PHE A 105 -12.27 -12.25 0.16
C PHE A 105 -12.96 -12.79 -1.09
N SER A 106 -14.20 -13.28 -0.92
CA SER A 106 -15.06 -13.67 -2.03
C SER A 106 -15.87 -12.52 -2.66
N GLY A 107 -15.67 -11.28 -2.16
CA GLY A 107 -16.34 -10.08 -2.65
C GLY A 107 -15.83 -8.81 -2.01
N SER A 108 -16.18 -7.66 -2.59
CA SER A 108 -15.60 -6.37 -2.26
C SER A 108 -16.01 -5.78 -0.92
N GLU A 109 -17.16 -6.14 -0.36
CA GLU A 109 -17.70 -5.50 0.86
C GLU A 109 -16.74 -5.62 2.05
N LYS A 110 -16.29 -6.84 2.36
CA LYS A 110 -15.37 -7.08 3.47
C LYS A 110 -13.97 -6.51 3.19
N ALA A 111 -13.53 -6.54 1.93
CA ALA A 111 -12.27 -5.93 1.50
C ALA A 111 -12.29 -4.41 1.75
N LEU A 112 -13.36 -3.71 1.37
CA LEU A 112 -13.53 -2.27 1.63
C LEU A 112 -13.60 -1.95 3.13
N LEU A 113 -14.19 -2.83 3.95
CA LEU A 113 -14.18 -2.67 5.42
C LEU A 113 -12.76 -2.80 6.01
N LEU A 114 -11.94 -3.70 5.46
CA LEU A 114 -10.53 -3.81 5.86
C LEU A 114 -9.77 -2.52 5.55
N LEU A 115 -9.94 -1.94 4.36
CA LEU A 115 -9.24 -0.72 3.93
C LEU A 115 -9.52 0.51 4.79
N ARG A 116 -10.66 0.54 5.50
CA ARG A 116 -10.97 1.60 6.48
C ARG A 116 -10.15 1.50 7.76
N LYS A 117 -9.60 0.31 8.05
CA LYS A 117 -8.89 0.01 9.29
C LYS A 117 -7.40 -0.17 9.10
N ARG A 118 -6.97 -0.53 7.89
CA ARG A 118 -5.60 -0.90 7.58
C ARG A 118 -5.23 -0.48 6.17
N ARG A 119 -3.97 -0.10 5.98
CA ARG A 119 -3.38 0.04 4.65
C ARG A 119 -3.09 -1.34 4.07
N VAL A 120 -3.44 -1.52 2.80
CA VAL A 120 -3.13 -2.70 1.99
C VAL A 120 -2.27 -2.25 0.83
N GLN A 121 -1.15 -2.92 0.59
CA GLN A 121 -0.17 -2.52 -0.42
C GLN A 121 -0.47 -3.09 -1.78
N VAL A 122 -1.01 -4.31 -1.82
CA VAL A 122 -1.31 -5.02 -3.07
C VAL A 122 -2.69 -5.66 -2.96
N ALA A 123 -3.48 -5.55 -4.02
CA ALA A 123 -4.71 -6.30 -4.19
C ALA A 123 -4.65 -7.10 -5.51
N PHE A 124 -4.74 -8.41 -5.39
CA PHE A 124 -5.00 -9.31 -6.51
C PHE A 124 -6.50 -9.44 -6.68
N VAL A 125 -7.04 -9.14 -7.85
CA VAL A 125 -8.49 -9.02 -8.07
C VAL A 125 -8.88 -9.82 -9.30
N ASP A 126 -9.81 -10.79 -9.15
CA ASP A 126 -10.43 -11.37 -10.34
C ASP A 126 -11.38 -10.37 -11.00
N ILE A 127 -11.40 -10.39 -12.34
CA ILE A 127 -12.22 -9.45 -13.12
C ILE A 127 -13.68 -9.88 -13.17
N ARG A 128 -13.94 -11.20 -13.18
CA ARG A 128 -15.30 -11.73 -13.33
C ARG A 128 -15.71 -12.55 -12.12
N MET A 129 -16.24 -11.89 -11.13
CA MET A 129 -16.91 -12.50 -9.98
C MET A 129 -18.42 -12.55 -10.22
N ALA A 130 -19.11 -13.53 -9.62
CA ALA A 130 -20.54 -13.79 -9.87
C ALA A 130 -21.44 -12.55 -9.70
N ASP A 131 -21.20 -11.78 -8.64
CA ASP A 131 -22.03 -10.63 -8.26
C ASP A 131 -21.38 -9.27 -8.54
N GLU A 132 -20.09 -9.24 -8.93
CA GLU A 132 -19.35 -8.01 -9.05
C GLU A 132 -18.38 -8.03 -10.26
N ASN A 133 -18.17 -6.87 -10.88
CA ASN A 133 -17.13 -6.69 -11.88
C ASN A 133 -15.85 -6.20 -11.21
N GLY A 134 -14.77 -6.98 -11.31
CA GLY A 134 -13.49 -6.69 -10.68
C GLY A 134 -12.85 -5.36 -11.10
N LEU A 135 -13.10 -4.88 -12.34
CA LEU A 135 -12.65 -3.53 -12.75
C LEU A 135 -13.31 -2.46 -11.89
N SER A 136 -14.64 -2.57 -11.66
CA SER A 136 -15.35 -1.64 -10.78
C SER A 136 -14.95 -1.79 -9.31
N VAL A 137 -14.63 -3.00 -8.88
CA VAL A 137 -14.07 -3.25 -7.54
C VAL A 137 -12.73 -2.55 -7.40
N ALA A 138 -11.81 -2.72 -8.34
CA ALA A 138 -10.51 -2.07 -8.33
C ALA A 138 -10.62 -0.53 -8.26
N GLU A 139 -11.56 0.07 -9.00
CA GLU A 139 -11.84 1.51 -8.89
C GLU A 139 -12.26 1.92 -7.48
N LYS A 140 -13.16 1.16 -6.84
CA LYS A 140 -13.59 1.42 -5.45
C LYS A 140 -12.43 1.30 -4.46
N LEU A 141 -11.57 0.28 -4.62
CA LEU A 141 -10.38 0.10 -3.78
C LEU A 141 -9.42 1.29 -3.91
N LEU A 142 -9.14 1.73 -5.15
CA LEU A 142 -8.27 2.89 -5.43
C LEU A 142 -8.87 4.21 -4.97
N GLN A 143 -10.20 4.37 -4.92
CA GLN A 143 -10.84 5.55 -4.31
C GLN A 143 -10.57 5.63 -2.80
N VAL A 144 -10.44 4.50 -2.11
CA VAL A 144 -10.14 4.44 -0.67
C VAL A 144 -8.64 4.56 -0.42
N GLN A 145 -7.83 3.86 -1.21
CA GLN A 145 -6.36 3.86 -1.09
C GLN A 145 -5.71 4.04 -2.47
N PRO A 146 -5.48 5.28 -2.92
CA PRO A 146 -4.98 5.58 -4.28
C PRO A 146 -3.59 5.03 -4.61
N GLN A 147 -2.78 4.71 -3.60
CA GLN A 147 -1.43 4.15 -3.76
C GLN A 147 -1.38 2.63 -3.58
N MET A 148 -2.53 1.94 -3.69
CA MET A 148 -2.56 0.49 -3.71
C MET A 148 -2.11 -0.03 -5.07
N ASN A 149 -1.29 -1.06 -5.09
CA ASN A 149 -0.99 -1.80 -6.30
C ASN A 149 -2.17 -2.73 -6.61
N ILE A 150 -2.77 -2.59 -7.76
CA ILE A 150 -3.79 -3.51 -8.26
C ILE A 150 -3.14 -4.43 -9.28
N ILE A 151 -3.27 -5.73 -9.10
CA ILE A 151 -2.89 -6.77 -10.05
C ILE A 151 -4.14 -7.58 -10.36
N PHE A 152 -4.54 -7.61 -11.62
CA PHE A 152 -5.66 -8.47 -12.01
C PHE A 152 -5.18 -9.92 -12.16
N LEU A 153 -5.95 -10.85 -11.62
CA LEU A 153 -5.72 -12.30 -11.72
C LEU A 153 -6.97 -12.92 -12.32
N THR A 154 -6.97 -13.28 -13.63
CA THR A 154 -8.20 -13.62 -14.34
C THR A 154 -7.98 -14.55 -15.52
N ASN A 155 -9.05 -15.23 -15.94
CA ASN A 155 -9.10 -16.03 -17.19
C ASN A 155 -9.42 -15.18 -18.45
N HIS A 156 -9.53 -13.85 -18.33
CA HIS A 156 -10.14 -12.99 -19.35
C HIS A 156 -9.15 -12.01 -19.99
N PRO A 157 -8.31 -12.44 -20.96
CA PRO A 157 -7.29 -11.58 -21.59
C PRO A 157 -7.90 -10.38 -22.34
N GLU A 158 -9.17 -10.45 -22.75
CA GLU A 158 -9.88 -9.37 -23.43
C GLU A 158 -10.03 -8.10 -22.58
N HIS A 159 -9.93 -8.20 -21.25
CA HIS A 159 -10.00 -7.05 -20.34
C HIS A 159 -8.66 -6.33 -20.13
N MET A 160 -7.56 -6.88 -20.63
CA MET A 160 -6.21 -6.32 -20.47
C MET A 160 -6.14 -4.84 -20.89
N LYS A 161 -6.77 -4.47 -22.02
CA LYS A 161 -6.81 -3.07 -22.47
C LYS A 161 -7.51 -2.14 -21.48
N SER A 162 -8.55 -2.61 -20.81
CA SER A 162 -9.27 -1.84 -19.79
C SER A 162 -8.43 -1.69 -18.52
N ALA A 163 -7.77 -2.75 -18.10
CA ALA A 163 -6.85 -2.76 -16.97
C ALA A 163 -5.69 -1.76 -17.17
N PHE A 164 -5.06 -1.75 -18.34
CA PHE A 164 -3.99 -0.79 -18.66
C PHE A 164 -4.46 0.67 -18.61
N ARG A 165 -5.70 0.97 -19.01
CA ARG A 165 -6.26 2.33 -18.91
C ARG A 165 -6.46 2.79 -17.45
N MET A 166 -6.60 1.87 -16.54
CA MET A 166 -6.68 2.15 -15.10
C MET A 166 -5.31 2.35 -14.47
N HIS A 167 -4.21 2.17 -15.24
CA HIS A 167 -2.84 2.25 -14.74
C HIS A 167 -2.58 1.30 -13.57
N VAL A 168 -3.14 0.07 -13.64
CA VAL A 168 -2.88 -0.98 -12.65
C VAL A 168 -1.42 -1.41 -12.67
N SER A 169 -0.97 -2.05 -11.60
CA SER A 169 0.44 -2.45 -11.43
C SER A 169 0.77 -3.73 -12.18
N GLY A 170 -0.22 -4.62 -12.42
CA GLY A 170 0.06 -5.88 -13.08
C GLY A 170 -1.20 -6.61 -13.59
N TYR A 171 -0.96 -7.73 -14.30
CA TYR A 171 -2.00 -8.55 -14.90
C TYR A 171 -1.54 -10.00 -15.07
N ILE A 172 -2.11 -10.92 -14.32
CA ILE A 172 -1.80 -12.35 -14.34
C ILE A 172 -2.95 -13.11 -15.01
N LEU A 173 -2.65 -13.97 -15.96
CA LEU A 173 -3.61 -14.89 -16.55
C LEU A 173 -3.63 -16.22 -15.78
N LYS A 174 -4.83 -16.69 -15.42
CA LYS A 174 -5.04 -18.02 -14.85
C LYS A 174 -4.93 -19.09 -15.94
N PRO A 175 -4.38 -20.29 -15.66
CA PRO A 175 -3.81 -20.71 -14.38
C PRO A 175 -2.45 -20.05 -14.14
N ALA A 176 -2.23 -19.55 -12.93
CA ALA A 176 -1.02 -18.87 -12.52
C ALA A 176 -0.14 -19.80 -11.66
N ASP A 177 1.16 -19.64 -11.76
CA ASP A 177 2.13 -20.30 -10.90
C ASP A 177 2.89 -19.31 -10.01
N LEU A 178 3.80 -19.80 -9.17
CA LEU A 178 4.55 -18.96 -8.25
C LEU A 178 5.36 -17.89 -8.98
N SER A 179 5.95 -18.22 -10.13
CA SER A 179 6.80 -17.28 -10.88
C SER A 179 6.01 -16.09 -11.44
N ASP A 180 4.73 -16.29 -11.79
CA ASP A 180 3.87 -15.20 -12.24
C ASP A 180 3.64 -14.17 -11.13
N PHE A 181 3.43 -14.64 -9.88
CA PHE A 181 3.28 -13.75 -8.74
C PHE A 181 4.58 -13.04 -8.38
N GLU A 182 5.72 -13.76 -8.36
CA GLU A 182 7.04 -13.18 -8.07
C GLU A 182 7.41 -12.10 -9.09
N ASP A 183 7.15 -12.34 -10.38
CA ASP A 183 7.44 -11.38 -11.46
C ASP A 183 6.64 -10.08 -11.28
N GLU A 184 5.32 -10.16 -11.13
CA GLU A 184 4.47 -8.99 -10.94
C GLU A 184 4.77 -8.25 -9.63
N ILE A 185 5.08 -8.96 -8.54
CA ILE A 185 5.48 -8.36 -7.27
C ILE A 185 6.81 -7.62 -7.40
N SER A 186 7.74 -8.10 -8.21
CA SER A 186 9.04 -7.45 -8.44
C SER A 186 8.91 -6.12 -9.18
N HIS A 187 7.81 -5.89 -9.90
CA HIS A 187 7.54 -4.72 -10.74
C HIS A 187 6.46 -3.77 -10.18
N LEU A 188 6.15 -3.86 -8.88
CA LEU A 188 5.13 -3.03 -8.26
C LEU A 188 5.41 -1.53 -8.45
N ARG A 189 4.36 -0.78 -8.76
CA ARG A 189 4.42 0.68 -8.93
C ARG A 189 4.71 1.41 -7.62
N TYR A 190 4.15 0.92 -6.52
CA TYR A 190 4.37 1.46 -5.18
C TYR A 190 5.06 0.40 -4.32
N PRO A 191 6.01 0.77 -3.45
CA PRO A 191 6.72 -0.19 -2.61
C PRO A 191 5.78 -0.89 -1.60
N LEU A 192 6.17 -2.11 -1.24
CA LEU A 192 5.55 -2.87 -0.17
C LEU A 192 5.78 -2.23 1.20
#